data_a0b18da646be0aba8c0b0a41983b2405
#
_entry.id   a0b18da646be0aba8c0b0a41983b2405
#
_cell.length_a   1.000
_cell.length_b   1.000
_cell.length_c   1.000
_cell.angle_alpha   90.00
_cell.angle_beta   90.00
_cell.angle_gamma   90.00
#
_symmetry.space_group_name_H-M   'P 1'
#
loop_
_entity.id
_entity.type
_entity.pdbx_description
1 polymer ?
#
loop_
_entity_poly.entity_id
_entity_poly.type
_entity_poly.pdbx_seq_one_letter_code
_entity_poly.pdbx_strand_id
1 'polypeptide(L)'
;MKNIRNIKKVVVIAFMAAVMYALTACGTTTIDLNKYIEIESAGYDSYGTVKYEFDDEAFIKDYGDKIKITTKDKELLDYIGAGENTNPYSLLRWKCVGYRMDKLSGISNGDTLTLHWNCNDELAQDAFNCQLKYKDIEYTVSNLKDVEKFDPFEHVEVSFQGISPDGTVTVTPEYDVKEMQYIKITTDKDSGLREGDTITLKATLQGEETEFVESFGCFPSVSEKEYTVKGLATYVTSVKDIPQDVNENMRKQGEDIFRSYVASDWSEKVLMKGVSCVGNYFLTRKDGMRADYNNYIYYVYKVSAETGDSAFDFYYFVSYTDILLLPDGTCTVDFSSYGTPGGWRDGMGFRKDGYYFEGAEKLESLFNKCVVRKIDQYEYEDTVVE
;
A
#
# COMPACT_ATOMS: atom_id res chain seq x y z
N MET A 1 -2.78 -7.93 38.93
CA MET A 1 -2.49 -9.27 39.48
C MET A 1 -1.33 -9.87 38.69
N LYS A 2 -0.27 -10.18 39.40
CA LYS A 2 1.00 -10.66 38.85
C LYS A 2 0.83 -12.06 38.23
N ASN A 3 1.23 -12.20 36.97
CA ASN A 3 1.62 -13.51 36.44
C ASN A 3 3.02 -13.43 35.87
N ILE A 4 3.98 -13.72 36.71
CA ILE A 4 5.35 -14.01 36.33
C ILE A 4 5.32 -15.44 35.77
N ARG A 5 5.42 -15.54 34.43
CA ARG A 5 5.63 -16.85 33.80
C ARG A 5 7.09 -17.24 33.96
N ASN A 6 7.30 -18.32 34.67
CA ASN A 6 8.57 -19.03 34.82
C ASN A 6 9.11 -19.40 33.43
N ILE A 7 10.18 -18.72 33.00
CA ILE A 7 11.02 -19.19 31.92
C ILE A 7 11.77 -20.41 32.44
N LYS A 8 11.41 -21.58 31.92
CA LYS A 8 12.17 -22.81 32.18
C LYS A 8 13.52 -22.65 31.49
N LYS A 9 14.58 -22.48 32.28
CA LYS A 9 15.96 -22.58 31.83
C LYS A 9 16.18 -24.00 31.31
N VAL A 10 16.38 -24.13 30.00
CA VAL A 10 16.85 -25.39 29.40
C VAL A 10 18.36 -25.29 29.33
N VAL A 11 19.00 -25.85 30.35
CA VAL A 11 20.45 -26.03 30.36
C VAL A 11 20.73 -27.31 29.58
N VAL A 12 21.31 -27.17 28.39
CA VAL A 12 21.83 -28.33 27.66
C VAL A 12 23.23 -28.60 28.19
N ILE A 13 23.32 -29.47 29.18
CA ILE A 13 24.60 -30.00 29.67
C ILE A 13 25.06 -31.10 28.70
N ALA A 14 26.06 -30.79 27.88
CA ALA A 14 26.76 -31.82 27.13
C ALA A 14 27.61 -32.69 28.07
N PHE A 15 27.11 -33.84 28.41
CA PHE A 15 27.85 -34.83 29.19
C PHE A 15 28.90 -35.51 28.30
N MET A 16 30.18 -35.10 28.43
CA MET A 16 31.30 -35.95 28.02
C MET A 16 31.94 -36.57 29.26
N ALA A 17 31.87 -37.87 29.35
CA ALA A 17 32.53 -38.65 30.40
C ALA A 17 34.07 -38.44 30.30
N ALA A 18 34.63 -37.66 31.19
CA ALA A 18 36.07 -37.55 31.34
C ALA A 18 36.61 -38.65 32.20
N VAL A 19 37.45 -39.49 31.60
CA VAL A 19 38.31 -40.47 32.35
C VAL A 19 39.31 -39.65 33.15
N MET A 20 39.16 -39.70 34.49
CA MET A 20 40.14 -39.11 35.40
C MET A 20 41.42 -39.94 35.43
N TYR A 21 42.49 -39.45 34.81
CA TYR A 21 43.82 -39.85 35.20
C TYR A 21 44.37 -38.83 36.19
N ALA A 22 44.39 -39.23 37.47
CA ALA A 22 45.09 -38.50 38.50
C ALA A 22 46.59 -38.68 38.32
N LEU A 23 47.24 -37.67 37.68
CA LEU A 23 48.69 -37.47 37.81
C LEU A 23 48.91 -36.40 38.88
N THR A 24 49.22 -36.84 40.09
CA THR A 24 49.75 -35.98 41.12
C THR A 24 51.18 -35.54 40.76
N ALA A 25 51.28 -34.52 39.95
CA ALA A 25 52.54 -33.77 39.74
C ALA A 25 52.47 -32.54 40.64
N CYS A 26 53.37 -32.48 41.57
CA CYS A 26 53.75 -31.46 42.49
C CYS A 26 53.04 -30.09 42.34
N GLY A 27 51.97 -29.84 43.05
CA GLY A 27 51.46 -28.49 43.36
C GLY A 27 50.74 -27.70 42.28
N THR A 28 50.68 -28.12 41.03
CA THR A 28 50.03 -27.38 39.93
C THR A 28 48.51 -27.51 39.96
N THR A 29 47.78 -26.40 39.99
CA THR A 29 46.33 -26.41 39.92
C THR A 29 45.86 -26.55 38.49
N THR A 30 45.17 -27.64 38.15
CA THR A 30 44.57 -27.86 36.80
C THR A 30 43.14 -27.33 36.78
N ILE A 31 42.83 -26.49 35.80
CA ILE A 31 41.54 -25.80 35.64
C ILE A 31 40.93 -26.18 34.30
N ASP A 32 39.74 -26.80 34.32
CA ASP A 32 38.96 -27.09 33.09
C ASP A 32 37.98 -25.96 32.86
N LEU A 33 38.31 -25.08 31.88
CA LEU A 33 37.57 -23.85 31.57
C LEU A 33 36.23 -24.12 30.91
N ASN A 34 36.09 -25.22 30.17
CA ASN A 34 34.86 -25.52 29.45
C ASN A 34 33.64 -25.70 30.39
N LYS A 35 33.89 -25.96 31.68
CA LYS A 35 32.84 -26.11 32.69
C LYS A 35 32.13 -24.82 33.06
N TYR A 36 32.74 -23.66 32.77
CA TYR A 36 32.31 -22.35 33.23
C TYR A 36 31.76 -21.48 32.12
N ILE A 37 31.51 -22.04 30.94
CA ILE A 37 30.88 -21.30 29.84
C ILE A 37 29.41 -21.66 29.77
N GLU A 38 28.57 -20.62 29.84
CA GLU A 38 27.16 -20.69 29.54
C GLU A 38 26.92 -20.02 28.19
N ILE A 39 26.15 -20.67 27.31
CA ILE A 39 25.79 -20.18 25.98
C ILE A 39 24.28 -20.26 25.83
N GLU A 40 23.63 -19.17 25.47
CA GLU A 40 22.20 -19.11 25.24
C GLU A 40 21.91 -18.39 23.92
N SER A 41 20.96 -18.91 23.14
CA SER A 41 20.42 -18.25 21.97
C SER A 41 18.99 -17.77 22.22
N ALA A 42 18.65 -16.60 21.67
CA ALA A 42 17.32 -16.01 21.81
C ALA A 42 16.93 -15.19 20.58
N GLY A 43 15.64 -14.90 20.46
CA GLY A 43 15.09 -14.10 19.36
C GLY A 43 14.30 -14.94 18.37
N TYR A 44 14.35 -14.51 17.12
CA TYR A 44 13.62 -15.12 16.02
C TYR A 44 14.55 -15.79 15.02
N ASP A 45 14.06 -16.81 14.32
CA ASP A 45 14.84 -17.54 13.32
C ASP A 45 15.34 -16.58 12.22
N SER A 46 16.63 -16.69 11.85
CA SER A 46 17.37 -15.77 10.98
C SER A 46 17.68 -14.38 11.57
N TYR A 47 17.07 -14.00 12.69
CA TYR A 47 17.27 -12.76 13.43
C TYR A 47 17.73 -12.99 14.87
N GLY A 48 18.09 -14.22 15.20
CA GLY A 48 18.50 -14.61 16.55
C GLY A 48 19.84 -14.01 16.97
N THR A 49 20.01 -13.93 18.27
CA THR A 49 21.26 -13.50 18.93
C THR A 49 21.76 -14.59 19.86
N VAL A 50 23.08 -14.64 20.10
CA VAL A 50 23.69 -15.52 21.07
C VAL A 50 24.38 -14.70 22.16
N LYS A 51 24.17 -15.10 23.42
CA LYS A 51 24.91 -14.60 24.56
C LYS A 51 25.77 -15.73 25.11
N TYR A 52 26.96 -15.39 25.56
CA TYR A 52 27.87 -16.34 26.18
C TYR A 52 28.59 -15.67 27.35
N GLU A 53 28.61 -16.33 28.46
CA GLU A 53 29.18 -15.80 29.70
C GLU A 53 30.05 -16.86 30.36
N PHE A 54 31.07 -16.38 31.09
CA PHE A 54 31.86 -17.23 31.99
C PHE A 54 31.22 -17.16 33.36
N ASP A 55 30.88 -18.35 33.94
CA ASP A 55 30.34 -18.44 35.29
C ASP A 55 31.45 -18.19 36.34
N ASP A 56 31.68 -16.92 36.57
CA ASP A 56 32.67 -16.51 37.57
C ASP A 56 32.31 -16.97 39.01
N GLU A 57 31.02 -17.13 39.32
CA GLU A 57 30.58 -17.62 40.67
C GLU A 57 30.97 -19.06 40.86
N ALA A 58 30.66 -19.94 39.94
CA ALA A 58 31.05 -21.34 39.98
C ALA A 58 32.56 -21.51 39.96
N PHE A 59 33.26 -20.70 39.16
CA PHE A 59 34.73 -20.67 39.11
C PHE A 59 35.37 -20.32 40.46
N ILE A 60 34.89 -19.26 41.11
CA ILE A 60 35.35 -18.80 42.42
C ILE A 60 35.09 -19.88 43.46
N LYS A 61 33.93 -20.50 43.45
CA LYS A 61 33.56 -21.56 44.35
C LYS A 61 34.53 -22.77 44.27
N ASP A 62 34.94 -23.14 43.08
CA ASP A 62 35.79 -24.28 42.82
C ASP A 62 37.27 -23.99 43.05
N TYR A 63 37.72 -22.74 42.72
CA TYR A 63 39.13 -22.41 42.64
C TYR A 63 39.55 -21.13 43.44
N GLY A 64 38.65 -20.36 43.99
CA GLY A 64 38.95 -19.09 44.66
C GLY A 64 40.02 -19.17 45.72
N ASP A 65 39.99 -20.24 46.54
CA ASP A 65 40.99 -20.47 47.60
C ASP A 65 42.22 -21.25 47.12
N LYS A 66 42.19 -21.81 45.90
CA LYS A 66 43.28 -22.66 45.36
C LYS A 66 44.26 -21.88 44.51
N ILE A 67 43.77 -20.82 43.86
CA ILE A 67 44.60 -19.97 43.01
C ILE A 67 45.36 -18.99 43.86
N LYS A 68 46.67 -18.96 43.67
CA LYS A 68 47.59 -18.05 44.39
C LYS A 68 48.62 -17.51 43.41
N ILE A 69 49.09 -16.32 43.67
CA ILE A 69 50.25 -15.78 42.97
C ILE A 69 51.49 -16.50 43.52
N THR A 70 52.19 -17.21 42.67
CA THR A 70 53.34 -18.03 43.01
C THR A 70 54.66 -17.46 42.57
N THR A 71 54.64 -16.54 41.56
CA THR A 71 55.82 -15.86 41.03
C THR A 71 56.40 -14.91 42.09
N LYS A 72 57.74 -14.74 42.05
CA LYS A 72 58.50 -13.69 42.77
C LYS A 72 59.13 -12.68 41.81
N ASP A 73 58.96 -12.87 40.52
CA ASP A 73 59.45 -11.96 39.51
C ASP A 73 58.67 -10.64 39.57
N LYS A 74 59.42 -9.55 39.75
CA LYS A 74 58.82 -8.20 39.89
C LYS A 74 58.17 -7.72 38.58
N GLU A 75 58.80 -7.98 37.45
CA GLU A 75 58.23 -7.57 36.16
C GLU A 75 56.91 -8.28 35.88
N LEU A 76 56.84 -9.54 36.23
CA LEU A 76 55.63 -10.35 36.07
C LEU A 76 54.53 -9.94 37.07
N LEU A 77 54.90 -9.63 38.33
CA LEU A 77 53.97 -9.10 39.33
C LEU A 77 53.37 -7.75 38.90
N ASP A 78 54.23 -6.85 38.38
CA ASP A 78 53.79 -5.56 37.85
C ASP A 78 52.87 -5.74 36.64
N TYR A 79 53.20 -6.65 35.69
CA TYR A 79 52.43 -6.94 34.51
C TYR A 79 51.01 -7.46 34.81
N ILE A 80 50.88 -8.37 35.77
CA ILE A 80 49.57 -8.87 36.21
C ILE A 80 48.83 -7.85 37.11
N GLY A 81 49.48 -6.84 37.63
CA GLY A 81 48.92 -5.87 38.55
C GLY A 81 48.72 -6.41 39.98
N ALA A 82 49.69 -7.23 40.45
CA ALA A 82 49.63 -7.82 41.78
C ALA A 82 49.88 -6.74 42.87
N GLY A 83 49.00 -6.65 43.87
CA GLY A 83 49.08 -5.76 45.02
C GLY A 83 48.56 -6.40 46.30
N GLU A 84 48.73 -5.70 47.43
CA GLU A 84 48.39 -6.25 48.76
C GLU A 84 46.96 -6.73 48.91
N ASN A 85 46.00 -6.13 48.15
CA ASN A 85 44.57 -6.44 48.23
C ASN A 85 44.02 -7.08 46.92
N THR A 86 44.92 -7.52 46.03
CA THR A 86 44.49 -8.06 44.75
C THR A 86 44.09 -9.52 44.86
N ASN A 87 42.96 -9.86 44.32
CA ASN A 87 42.48 -11.22 44.37
C ASN A 87 43.12 -12.11 43.27
N PRO A 88 43.88 -13.15 43.61
CA PRO A 88 44.62 -13.93 42.63
C PRO A 88 43.74 -14.56 41.55
N TYR A 89 42.53 -15.07 41.89
CA TYR A 89 41.65 -15.67 40.92
C TYR A 89 41.12 -14.65 39.89
N SER A 90 40.88 -13.41 40.32
CA SER A 90 40.45 -12.36 39.41
C SER A 90 41.56 -12.00 38.40
N LEU A 91 42.82 -11.91 38.89
CA LEU A 91 43.97 -11.68 38.02
C LEU A 91 44.13 -12.78 36.98
N LEU A 92 44.12 -14.06 37.41
CA LEU A 92 44.18 -15.18 36.49
C LEU A 92 43.04 -15.13 35.45
N ARG A 93 41.81 -14.91 35.94
CA ARG A 93 40.62 -14.81 35.08
C ARG A 93 40.76 -13.70 34.03
N TRP A 94 41.14 -12.50 34.42
CA TRP A 94 41.23 -11.37 33.50
C TRP A 94 42.49 -11.34 32.63
N LYS A 95 43.59 -11.89 33.08
CA LYS A 95 44.88 -11.83 32.38
C LYS A 95 45.16 -13.08 31.54
N CYS A 96 44.64 -14.22 31.96
CA CYS A 96 44.97 -15.49 31.34
C CYS A 96 43.82 -16.13 30.55
N VAL A 97 42.54 -15.77 30.83
CA VAL A 97 41.40 -16.46 30.22
C VAL A 97 40.67 -15.53 29.25
N GLY A 98 40.86 -15.73 27.97
CA GLY A 98 40.16 -15.05 26.89
C GLY A 98 39.29 -16.04 26.08
N TYR A 99 38.18 -15.58 25.57
CA TYR A 99 37.30 -16.37 24.69
C TYR A 99 36.45 -15.45 23.85
N ARG A 100 36.02 -15.96 22.69
CA ARG A 100 35.14 -15.24 21.77
C ARG A 100 34.26 -16.18 20.98
N MET A 101 33.06 -15.75 20.67
CA MET A 101 32.16 -16.43 19.74
C MET A 101 32.44 -15.95 18.32
N ASP A 102 32.31 -16.82 17.33
CA ASP A 102 32.52 -16.52 15.92
C ASP A 102 31.38 -15.67 15.31
N LYS A 103 30.15 -15.82 15.80
CA LYS A 103 29.00 -15.02 15.34
C LYS A 103 28.07 -14.71 16.53
N LEU A 104 27.52 -13.47 16.57
CA LEU A 104 26.71 -12.99 17.70
C LEU A 104 25.25 -12.70 17.34
N SER A 105 24.91 -12.46 16.07
CA SER A 105 23.58 -12.09 15.62
C SER A 105 23.29 -12.60 14.22
N GLY A 106 22.04 -12.54 13.79
CA GLY A 106 21.58 -13.04 12.50
C GLY A 106 21.74 -14.57 12.41
N ILE A 107 21.47 -15.28 13.52
CA ILE A 107 21.58 -16.74 13.62
C ILE A 107 20.22 -17.40 13.42
N SER A 108 20.26 -18.62 12.88
CA SER A 108 19.09 -19.45 12.60
C SER A 108 19.12 -20.75 13.41
N ASN A 109 17.95 -21.34 13.62
CA ASN A 109 17.86 -22.68 14.18
C ASN A 109 18.66 -23.68 13.32
N GLY A 110 19.52 -24.47 13.97
CA GLY A 110 20.42 -25.42 13.32
C GLY A 110 21.79 -24.87 12.95
N ASP A 111 22.03 -23.54 13.06
CA ASP A 111 23.38 -22.97 12.91
C ASP A 111 24.31 -23.58 13.96
N THR A 112 25.57 -23.84 13.59
CA THR A 112 26.62 -24.25 14.50
C THR A 112 27.58 -23.09 14.68
N LEU A 113 27.68 -22.60 15.91
CA LEU A 113 28.58 -21.53 16.33
C LEU A 113 29.75 -22.12 17.08
N THR A 114 30.91 -21.47 17.01
CA THR A 114 32.11 -21.93 17.73
C THR A 114 32.61 -20.85 18.68
N LEU A 115 32.69 -21.23 19.96
CA LEU A 115 33.41 -20.40 20.93
C LEU A 115 34.87 -20.81 20.94
N HIS A 116 35.73 -19.86 20.57
CA HIS A 116 37.16 -20.04 20.52
C HIS A 116 37.81 -19.49 21.79
N TRP A 117 38.70 -20.29 22.38
CA TRP A 117 39.50 -19.85 23.50
C TRP A 117 40.73 -19.08 23.01
N ASN A 118 41.14 -18.08 23.78
CA ASN A 118 42.37 -17.31 23.58
C ASN A 118 43.01 -17.09 24.94
N CYS A 119 43.60 -18.13 25.50
CA CYS A 119 44.16 -18.15 26.81
C CYS A 119 45.68 -17.90 26.79
N ASN A 120 46.20 -17.31 27.86
CA ASN A 120 47.64 -17.16 28.08
C ASN A 120 48.13 -18.24 29.04
N ASP A 121 48.44 -19.42 28.51
CA ASP A 121 48.86 -20.61 29.27
C ASP A 121 50.18 -20.39 29.98
N GLU A 122 51.13 -19.69 29.32
CA GLU A 122 52.44 -19.39 29.85
C GLU A 122 52.32 -18.49 31.09
N LEU A 123 51.55 -17.40 31.01
CA LEU A 123 51.27 -16.52 32.15
C LEU A 123 50.54 -17.23 33.30
N ALA A 124 49.57 -18.13 32.96
CA ALA A 124 48.86 -18.92 33.98
C ALA A 124 49.79 -19.86 34.73
N GLN A 125 50.75 -20.44 34.02
CA GLN A 125 51.73 -21.33 34.63
C GLN A 125 52.78 -20.54 35.45
N ASP A 126 53.34 -19.46 34.89
CA ASP A 126 54.47 -18.73 35.48
C ASP A 126 54.07 -17.86 36.66
N ALA A 127 52.91 -17.22 36.59
CA ALA A 127 52.46 -16.33 37.65
C ALA A 127 51.63 -17.04 38.74
N PHE A 128 50.86 -18.09 38.37
CA PHE A 128 49.89 -18.69 39.27
C PHE A 128 50.10 -20.21 39.50
N ASN A 129 51.07 -20.84 38.84
CA ASN A 129 51.28 -22.28 38.80
C ASN A 129 49.97 -23.05 38.47
N CYS A 130 49.23 -22.52 37.45
CA CYS A 130 47.99 -23.10 36.99
C CYS A 130 48.17 -23.66 35.58
N GLN A 131 47.57 -24.81 35.31
CA GLN A 131 47.43 -25.41 33.98
C GLN A 131 45.99 -25.26 33.50
N LEU A 132 45.78 -24.49 32.43
CA LEU A 132 44.47 -24.32 31.82
C LEU A 132 44.19 -25.49 30.88
N LYS A 133 42.98 -26.05 30.97
CA LYS A 133 42.48 -27.05 30.02
C LYS A 133 41.22 -26.51 29.39
N TYR A 134 41.21 -26.49 28.06
CA TYR A 134 40.10 -26.00 27.27
C TYR A 134 40.10 -26.63 25.87
N LYS A 135 38.94 -26.62 25.23
CA LYS A 135 38.73 -26.92 23.81
C LYS A 135 37.66 -25.98 23.31
N ASP A 136 37.75 -25.60 22.06
CA ASP A 136 36.68 -24.85 21.41
C ASP A 136 35.33 -25.55 21.58
N ILE A 137 34.30 -24.77 21.80
CA ILE A 137 32.95 -25.29 22.11
C ILE A 137 32.08 -25.05 20.89
N GLU A 138 31.59 -26.15 20.30
CA GLU A 138 30.56 -26.08 19.29
C GLU A 138 29.18 -25.97 19.97
N TYR A 139 28.42 -24.96 19.56
CA TYR A 139 27.06 -24.71 20.04
C TYR A 139 26.09 -24.75 18.85
N THR A 140 25.11 -25.63 18.91
CA THR A 140 24.05 -25.69 17.91
C THR A 140 22.88 -24.82 18.37
N VAL A 141 22.55 -23.81 17.58
CA VAL A 141 21.45 -22.88 17.83
C VAL A 141 20.11 -23.62 17.78
N SER A 142 19.28 -23.40 18.77
CA SER A 142 17.96 -23.99 18.84
C SER A 142 16.98 -23.13 19.64
N ASN A 143 15.66 -23.40 19.47
CA ASN A 143 14.59 -22.71 20.18
C ASN A 143 14.41 -21.22 19.83
N LEU A 144 14.94 -20.76 18.71
CA LEU A 144 14.54 -19.49 18.14
C LEU A 144 13.08 -19.60 17.67
N LYS A 145 12.32 -18.54 17.86
CA LYS A 145 10.92 -18.47 17.43
C LYS A 145 10.83 -18.30 15.93
N ASP A 146 9.80 -18.86 15.31
CA ASP A 146 9.49 -18.58 13.92
C ASP A 146 9.07 -17.11 13.74
N VAL A 147 9.43 -16.51 12.61
CA VAL A 147 8.94 -15.19 12.20
C VAL A 147 7.57 -15.37 11.56
N GLU A 148 6.56 -14.71 12.11
CA GLU A 148 5.21 -14.75 11.56
C GLU A 148 5.11 -13.92 10.28
N LYS A 149 4.16 -14.26 9.39
CA LYS A 149 3.88 -13.48 8.19
C LYS A 149 2.85 -12.40 8.52
N PHE A 150 3.10 -11.20 8.03
CA PHE A 150 2.23 -10.04 8.14
C PHE A 150 1.86 -9.54 6.74
N ASP A 151 0.57 -9.43 6.42
CA ASP A 151 0.11 -8.80 5.18
C ASP A 151 -0.30 -7.35 5.49
N PRO A 152 0.52 -6.35 5.11
CA PRO A 152 0.20 -4.95 5.37
C PRO A 152 -1.06 -4.47 4.63
N PHE A 153 -1.46 -5.13 3.54
CA PHE A 153 -2.64 -4.73 2.77
C PHE A 153 -3.98 -5.20 3.36
N GLU A 154 -3.96 -6.04 4.40
CA GLU A 154 -5.15 -6.30 5.20
C GLU A 154 -5.52 -5.12 6.12
N HIS A 155 -4.58 -4.18 6.30
CA HIS A 155 -4.68 -3.00 7.15
C HIS A 155 -4.66 -1.70 6.33
N VAL A 156 -5.18 -1.75 5.10
CA VAL A 156 -5.27 -0.57 4.21
C VAL A 156 -6.65 -0.52 3.60
N GLU A 157 -7.37 0.56 3.86
CA GLU A 157 -8.59 0.88 3.15
C GLU A 157 -8.27 1.61 1.84
N VAL A 158 -8.85 1.13 0.73
CA VAL A 158 -8.70 1.73 -0.60
C VAL A 158 -10.06 2.10 -1.13
N SER A 159 -10.26 3.36 -1.46
CA SER A 159 -11.50 3.86 -2.03
C SER A 159 -11.23 4.70 -3.28
N PHE A 160 -12.15 4.62 -4.24
CA PHE A 160 -12.09 5.39 -5.48
C PHE A 160 -13.26 6.36 -5.52
N GLN A 161 -13.03 7.55 -6.11
CA GLN A 161 -14.05 8.57 -6.24
C GLN A 161 -13.83 9.46 -7.46
N GLY A 162 -14.91 10.12 -7.89
CA GLY A 162 -14.88 11.04 -9.04
C GLY A 162 -15.52 10.45 -10.28
N ILE A 163 -15.17 11.02 -11.42
CA ILE A 163 -15.73 10.67 -12.73
C ILE A 163 -14.59 10.18 -13.63
N SER A 164 -14.75 8.99 -14.21
CA SER A 164 -13.83 8.47 -15.24
C SER A 164 -13.83 9.40 -16.48
N PRO A 165 -12.64 9.77 -17.01
CA PRO A 165 -11.29 9.25 -16.76
C PRO A 165 -10.48 10.04 -15.71
N ASP A 166 -11.10 10.93 -14.94
CA ASP A 166 -10.42 11.83 -14.01
C ASP A 166 -10.64 11.40 -12.54
N GLY A 167 -10.84 10.11 -12.29
CA GLY A 167 -11.00 9.54 -10.96
C GLY A 167 -9.75 9.65 -10.11
N THR A 168 -9.93 9.56 -8.79
CA THR A 168 -8.86 9.58 -7.78
C THR A 168 -8.98 8.39 -6.84
N VAL A 169 -7.87 8.00 -6.21
CA VAL A 169 -7.82 6.99 -5.16
C VAL A 169 -7.49 7.65 -3.82
N THR A 170 -8.14 7.17 -2.77
CA THR A 170 -7.76 7.45 -1.39
C THR A 170 -7.29 6.16 -0.76
N VAL A 171 -6.08 6.19 -0.19
CA VAL A 171 -5.44 5.07 0.49
C VAL A 171 -5.28 5.44 1.95
N THR A 172 -5.91 4.69 2.84
CA THR A 172 -5.93 4.98 4.29
C THR A 172 -5.38 3.78 5.07
N PRO A 173 -4.10 3.81 5.49
CA PRO A 173 -3.53 2.79 6.37
C PRO A 173 -4.09 2.88 7.80
N GLU A 174 -4.28 1.73 8.44
CA GLU A 174 -4.72 1.61 9.85
C GLU A 174 -3.52 1.76 10.81
N TYR A 175 -3.14 2.98 11.16
CA TYR A 175 -2.00 3.26 12.04
C TYR A 175 -2.21 2.93 13.54
N ASP A 176 -3.36 2.48 13.96
CA ASP A 176 -3.60 1.86 15.26
C ASP A 176 -3.01 0.44 15.34
N VAL A 177 -2.80 -0.23 14.21
CA VAL A 177 -1.96 -1.43 14.08
C VAL A 177 -0.50 -0.98 14.17
N LYS A 178 0.22 -1.46 15.19
CA LYS A 178 1.57 -0.95 15.51
C LYS A 178 2.59 -1.21 14.40
N GLU A 179 2.50 -2.33 13.74
CA GLU A 179 3.34 -2.74 12.62
C GLU A 179 3.21 -1.75 11.46
N MET A 180 2.01 -1.24 11.21
CA MET A 180 1.73 -0.28 10.15
C MET A 180 2.39 1.10 10.36
N GLN A 181 2.78 1.42 11.59
CA GLN A 181 3.53 2.66 11.87
C GLN A 181 4.94 2.66 11.26
N TYR A 182 5.45 1.47 10.94
CA TYR A 182 6.76 1.26 10.32
C TYR A 182 6.68 0.90 8.84
N ILE A 183 5.48 0.91 8.26
CA ILE A 183 5.26 0.57 6.85
C ILE A 183 4.70 1.77 6.11
N LYS A 184 5.40 2.19 5.06
CA LYS A 184 4.94 3.22 4.15
C LYS A 184 4.18 2.57 3.00
N ILE A 185 2.92 2.98 2.82
CA ILE A 185 2.13 2.60 1.65
C ILE A 185 2.20 3.73 0.62
N THR A 186 2.45 3.36 -0.63
CA THR A 186 2.47 4.28 -1.78
C THR A 186 1.69 3.67 -2.93
N THR A 187 1.20 4.49 -3.84
CA THR A 187 0.56 4.06 -5.08
C THR A 187 1.36 4.53 -6.29
N ASP A 188 1.31 3.78 -7.37
CA ASP A 188 1.89 4.14 -8.67
C ASP A 188 1.11 5.25 -9.38
N LYS A 189 -0.21 5.35 -9.11
CA LYS A 189 -1.09 6.35 -9.71
C LYS A 189 -2.19 6.73 -8.71
N ASP A 190 -2.39 8.03 -8.47
CA ASP A 190 -3.34 8.57 -7.49
C ASP A 190 -4.52 9.33 -8.13
N SER A 191 -4.41 9.71 -9.39
CA SER A 191 -5.36 10.55 -10.12
C SER A 191 -5.39 10.22 -11.61
N GLY A 192 -6.37 10.77 -12.33
CA GLY A 192 -6.58 10.48 -13.75
C GLY A 192 -6.96 9.01 -13.97
N LEU A 193 -7.71 8.42 -13.04
CA LEU A 193 -8.10 7.02 -13.07
C LEU A 193 -9.36 6.82 -13.92
N ARG A 194 -9.35 5.75 -14.68
CA ARG A 194 -10.52 5.28 -15.45
C ARG A 194 -11.18 4.11 -14.71
N GLU A 195 -12.49 3.98 -14.83
CA GLU A 195 -13.20 2.77 -14.40
C GLU A 195 -12.59 1.55 -15.07
N GLY A 196 -12.23 0.52 -14.29
CA GLY A 196 -11.55 -0.69 -14.77
C GLY A 196 -10.03 -0.61 -14.85
N ASP A 197 -9.39 0.54 -14.65
CA ASP A 197 -7.92 0.64 -14.52
C ASP A 197 -7.42 -0.23 -13.38
N THR A 198 -6.14 -0.60 -13.43
CA THR A 198 -5.45 -1.25 -12.32
C THR A 198 -4.41 -0.29 -11.77
N ILE A 199 -4.35 -0.16 -10.44
CA ILE A 199 -3.28 0.52 -9.72
C ILE A 199 -2.55 -0.46 -8.83
N THR A 200 -1.27 -0.17 -8.54
CA THR A 200 -0.43 -0.99 -7.67
C THR A 200 -0.09 -0.22 -6.40
N LEU A 201 -0.46 -0.76 -5.25
CA LEU A 201 0.03 -0.30 -3.96
C LEU A 201 1.33 -1.01 -3.61
N LYS A 202 2.25 -0.27 -3.02
CA LYS A 202 3.56 -0.71 -2.56
C LYS A 202 3.69 -0.49 -1.05
N ALA A 203 4.04 -1.55 -0.33
CA ALA A 203 4.39 -1.50 1.09
C ALA A 203 5.91 -1.52 1.23
N THR A 204 6.47 -0.51 1.90
CA THR A 204 7.90 -0.39 2.14
C THR A 204 8.17 -0.24 3.63
N LEU A 205 8.99 -1.12 4.18
CA LEU A 205 9.44 -1.04 5.56
C LEU A 205 10.29 0.23 5.76
N GLN A 206 10.01 0.95 6.84
CA GLN A 206 10.77 2.12 7.27
C GLN A 206 11.64 1.73 8.47
N GLY A 207 12.93 1.57 8.25
CA GLY A 207 13.91 1.13 9.25
C GLY A 207 14.53 -0.21 8.92
N GLU A 208 15.26 -0.74 9.89
CA GLU A 208 15.99 -2.00 9.73
C GLU A 208 15.06 -3.21 9.96
N GLU A 209 15.20 -4.19 9.10
CA GLU A 209 14.42 -5.43 9.12
C GLU A 209 14.54 -6.17 10.45
N THR A 210 15.76 -6.25 10.98
CA THR A 210 16.05 -6.88 12.26
C THR A 210 15.30 -6.22 13.42
N GLU A 211 15.29 -4.89 13.48
CA GLU A 211 14.58 -4.15 14.53
C GLU A 211 13.07 -4.35 14.46
N PHE A 212 12.53 -4.44 13.25
CA PHE A 212 11.10 -4.71 13.05
C PHE A 212 10.73 -6.11 13.54
N VAL A 213 11.49 -7.14 13.14
CA VAL A 213 11.22 -8.53 13.56
C VAL A 213 11.41 -8.70 15.06
N GLU A 214 12.45 -8.10 15.66
CA GLU A 214 12.65 -8.15 17.11
C GLU A 214 11.51 -7.50 17.90
N SER A 215 10.92 -6.42 17.34
CA SER A 215 9.83 -5.68 17.99
C SER A 215 8.48 -6.38 17.88
N PHE A 216 8.18 -6.99 16.71
CA PHE A 216 6.83 -7.47 16.38
C PHE A 216 6.75 -8.99 16.20
N GLY A 217 7.87 -9.66 15.97
CA GLY A 217 7.91 -11.11 15.73
C GLY A 217 7.36 -11.55 14.39
N CYS A 218 7.13 -10.62 13.49
CA CYS A 218 6.60 -10.86 12.15
C CYS A 218 7.36 -10.05 11.09
N PHE A 219 7.12 -10.40 9.81
CA PHE A 219 7.70 -9.67 8.69
C PHE A 219 6.69 -9.53 7.55
N PRO A 220 6.66 -8.40 6.79
CA PRO A 220 5.79 -8.23 5.65
C PRO A 220 5.99 -9.32 4.60
N SER A 221 4.96 -10.12 4.37
CA SER A 221 5.00 -11.24 3.42
C SER A 221 4.72 -10.84 1.98
N VAL A 222 4.12 -9.65 1.80
CA VAL A 222 3.72 -9.08 0.52
C VAL A 222 4.17 -7.63 0.47
N SER A 223 4.87 -7.24 -0.60
CA SER A 223 5.37 -5.88 -0.80
C SER A 223 4.56 -5.07 -1.81
N GLU A 224 3.73 -5.71 -2.63
CA GLU A 224 2.91 -5.07 -3.65
C GLU A 224 1.55 -5.77 -3.77
N LYS A 225 0.50 -4.98 -4.04
CA LYS A 225 -0.85 -5.50 -4.28
C LYS A 225 -1.58 -4.64 -5.32
N GLU A 226 -2.20 -5.32 -6.28
CA GLU A 226 -2.99 -4.66 -7.32
C GLU A 226 -4.44 -4.46 -6.89
N TYR A 227 -4.99 -3.31 -7.27
CA TYR A 227 -6.38 -2.95 -7.06
C TYR A 227 -7.01 -2.48 -8.36
N THR A 228 -8.17 -3.03 -8.68
CA THR A 228 -8.96 -2.58 -9.83
C THR A 228 -9.80 -1.38 -9.42
N VAL A 229 -9.72 -0.30 -10.18
CA VAL A 229 -10.53 0.91 -10.01
C VAL A 229 -11.99 0.58 -10.28
N LYS A 230 -12.84 0.80 -9.29
CA LYS A 230 -14.28 0.51 -9.36
C LYS A 230 -15.06 1.58 -8.62
N GLY A 231 -16.26 1.85 -9.14
CA GLY A 231 -17.17 2.76 -8.48
C GLY A 231 -16.98 4.22 -8.86
N LEU A 232 -16.33 4.51 -9.97
CA LEU A 232 -16.35 5.83 -10.56
C LEU A 232 -17.65 6.05 -11.33
N ALA A 233 -18.18 7.27 -11.33
CA ALA A 233 -19.17 7.67 -12.30
C ALA A 233 -18.55 7.66 -13.70
N THR A 234 -19.32 7.34 -14.73
CA THR A 234 -18.89 7.34 -16.12
C THR A 234 -19.81 8.18 -16.98
N TYR A 235 -19.26 8.81 -18.00
CA TYR A 235 -20.11 9.46 -19.01
C TYR A 235 -20.80 8.41 -19.86
N VAL A 236 -22.12 8.58 -20.08
CA VAL A 236 -22.87 7.73 -20.99
C VAL A 236 -22.23 7.79 -22.39
N THR A 237 -22.02 6.64 -23.03
CA THR A 237 -21.38 6.51 -24.34
C THR A 237 -22.33 6.10 -25.46
N SER A 238 -23.53 5.65 -25.12
CA SER A 238 -24.58 5.30 -26.07
C SER A 238 -25.96 5.66 -25.52
N VAL A 239 -26.88 6.02 -26.40
CA VAL A 239 -28.29 6.24 -26.04
C VAL A 239 -28.92 5.05 -25.34
N LYS A 240 -28.44 3.83 -25.64
CA LYS A 240 -28.96 2.59 -25.06
C LYS A 240 -28.61 2.44 -23.57
N ASP A 241 -27.58 3.15 -23.10
CA ASP A 241 -27.16 3.13 -21.72
C ASP A 241 -27.98 4.10 -20.84
N ILE A 242 -28.80 4.96 -21.46
CA ILE A 242 -29.70 5.86 -20.75
C ILE A 242 -30.97 5.09 -20.35
N PRO A 243 -31.30 5.00 -19.03
CA PRO A 243 -32.54 4.39 -18.58
C PRO A 243 -33.79 4.98 -19.30
N GLN A 244 -34.76 4.14 -19.57
CA GLN A 244 -35.93 4.52 -20.37
C GLN A 244 -36.69 5.70 -19.75
N ASP A 245 -36.87 5.72 -18.45
CA ASP A 245 -37.55 6.80 -17.73
C ASP A 245 -36.82 8.13 -17.82
N VAL A 246 -35.47 8.13 -17.75
CA VAL A 246 -34.65 9.33 -17.92
C VAL A 246 -34.73 9.85 -19.36
N ASN A 247 -34.68 8.94 -20.34
CA ASN A 247 -34.81 9.25 -21.75
C ASN A 247 -36.21 9.87 -22.05
N GLU A 248 -37.26 9.28 -21.51
CA GLU A 248 -38.64 9.79 -21.66
C GLU A 248 -38.81 11.17 -20.97
N ASN A 249 -38.20 11.39 -19.81
CA ASN A 249 -38.25 12.66 -19.09
C ASN A 249 -37.55 13.78 -19.90
N MET A 250 -36.36 13.53 -20.47
CA MET A 250 -35.66 14.48 -21.33
C MET A 250 -36.50 14.83 -22.58
N ARG A 251 -37.03 13.80 -23.23
CA ARG A 251 -37.89 13.99 -24.43
C ARG A 251 -39.14 14.80 -24.11
N LYS A 252 -39.82 14.53 -22.99
CA LYS A 252 -41.02 15.23 -22.58
C LYS A 252 -40.69 16.69 -22.19
N GLN A 253 -39.64 16.91 -21.41
CA GLN A 253 -39.21 18.26 -21.07
C GLN A 253 -38.85 19.07 -22.31
N GLY A 254 -38.20 18.45 -23.30
CA GLY A 254 -37.86 19.11 -24.55
C GLY A 254 -39.11 19.58 -25.32
N GLU A 255 -40.17 18.79 -25.33
CA GLU A 255 -41.44 19.21 -25.91
C GLU A 255 -42.09 20.36 -25.14
N ASP A 256 -42.05 20.32 -23.79
CA ASP A 256 -42.59 21.37 -22.93
C ASP A 256 -41.82 22.69 -23.10
N ILE A 257 -40.48 22.62 -23.27
CA ILE A 257 -39.63 23.79 -23.58
C ILE A 257 -40.06 24.40 -24.91
N PHE A 258 -40.22 23.59 -25.96
CA PHE A 258 -40.67 24.09 -27.24
C PHE A 258 -42.06 24.75 -27.15
N ARG A 259 -43.03 24.11 -26.46
CA ARG A 259 -44.37 24.68 -26.26
C ARG A 259 -44.31 26.03 -25.50
N SER A 260 -43.40 26.15 -24.55
CA SER A 260 -43.20 27.42 -23.82
C SER A 260 -42.64 28.51 -24.73
N TYR A 261 -41.69 28.15 -25.61
CA TYR A 261 -41.18 29.07 -26.63
C TYR A 261 -42.31 29.53 -27.57
N VAL A 262 -43.17 28.63 -28.04
CA VAL A 262 -44.31 28.99 -28.85
C VAL A 262 -45.24 29.97 -28.12
N ALA A 263 -45.53 29.72 -26.86
CA ALA A 263 -46.42 30.58 -26.10
C ALA A 263 -45.89 31.97 -25.78
N SER A 264 -44.54 32.11 -25.69
CA SER A 264 -43.92 33.41 -25.38
C SER A 264 -43.53 34.23 -26.60
N ASP A 265 -43.13 33.59 -27.69
CA ASP A 265 -42.43 34.27 -28.81
C ASP A 265 -43.21 34.27 -30.12
N TRP A 266 -44.16 33.37 -30.30
CA TRP A 266 -44.92 33.31 -31.53
C TRP A 266 -46.05 34.35 -31.57
N SER A 267 -46.25 34.94 -32.74
CA SER A 267 -47.41 35.81 -33.02
C SER A 267 -48.74 35.02 -32.91
N GLU A 268 -49.77 35.63 -32.45
CA GLU A 268 -51.14 35.10 -32.42
C GLU A 268 -51.64 34.67 -33.82
N LYS A 269 -51.01 35.15 -34.90
CA LYS A 269 -51.33 34.80 -36.27
C LYS A 269 -50.61 33.55 -36.81
N VAL A 270 -49.78 32.92 -35.96
CA VAL A 270 -49.08 31.72 -36.27
C VAL A 270 -49.63 30.60 -35.40
N LEU A 271 -50.11 29.53 -36.03
CA LEU A 271 -50.71 28.39 -35.35
C LEU A 271 -49.76 27.20 -35.35
N MET A 272 -49.46 26.65 -34.17
CA MET A 272 -48.79 25.38 -34.05
C MET A 272 -49.86 24.30 -34.26
N LYS A 273 -49.68 23.45 -35.29
CA LYS A 273 -50.56 22.33 -35.65
C LYS A 273 -50.17 21.02 -34.97
N GLY A 274 -48.86 20.87 -34.75
CA GLY A 274 -48.32 19.69 -34.10
C GLY A 274 -46.84 19.79 -33.80
N VAL A 275 -46.39 19.02 -32.81
CA VAL A 275 -45.01 18.78 -32.51
C VAL A 275 -44.83 17.31 -32.14
N SER A 276 -43.82 16.69 -32.66
CA SER A 276 -43.48 15.28 -32.38
C SER A 276 -41.99 15.08 -32.37
N CYS A 277 -41.48 14.34 -31.36
CA CYS A 277 -40.09 13.92 -31.36
C CYS A 277 -39.87 12.86 -32.43
N VAL A 278 -38.95 13.09 -33.36
CA VAL A 278 -38.61 12.21 -34.49
C VAL A 278 -37.32 11.40 -34.27
N GLY A 279 -36.69 11.54 -33.13
CA GLY A 279 -35.50 10.82 -32.74
C GLY A 279 -34.47 11.74 -32.04
N ASN A 280 -33.27 11.24 -31.97
CA ASN A 280 -32.17 11.99 -31.35
C ASN A 280 -30.84 11.80 -32.10
N TYR A 281 -29.93 12.75 -31.93
CA TYR A 281 -28.52 12.60 -32.20
C TYR A 281 -27.80 12.51 -30.87
N PHE A 282 -27.02 11.45 -30.66
CA PHE A 282 -26.20 11.29 -29.47
C PHE A 282 -24.71 11.41 -29.87
N LEU A 283 -23.96 12.25 -29.19
CA LEU A 283 -22.55 12.49 -29.46
C LEU A 283 -21.71 12.10 -28.25
N THR A 284 -20.65 11.32 -28.47
CA THR A 284 -19.68 10.92 -27.46
C THR A 284 -18.31 11.49 -27.83
N ARG A 285 -17.67 12.14 -26.88
CA ARG A 285 -16.31 12.68 -27.08
C ARG A 285 -15.33 11.55 -27.39
N LYS A 286 -14.55 11.71 -28.45
CA LYS A 286 -13.46 10.81 -28.80
C LYS A 286 -12.35 10.84 -27.75
N ASP A 287 -11.72 9.71 -27.49
CA ASP A 287 -10.62 9.61 -26.57
C ASP A 287 -9.48 10.57 -26.91
N GLY A 288 -8.95 11.27 -25.90
CA GLY A 288 -7.85 12.22 -26.03
C GLY A 288 -8.21 13.57 -26.65
N MET A 289 -9.46 13.75 -27.12
CA MET A 289 -9.89 15.03 -27.69
C MET A 289 -10.31 16.01 -26.59
N ARG A 290 -9.97 17.29 -26.77
CA ARG A 290 -10.51 18.40 -25.98
C ARG A 290 -11.83 18.84 -26.59
N ALA A 291 -12.86 18.91 -25.75
CA ALA A 291 -14.18 19.37 -26.14
C ALA A 291 -14.88 20.01 -24.94
N ASP A 292 -15.93 20.79 -25.22
CA ASP A 292 -16.65 21.52 -24.17
C ASP A 292 -17.40 20.57 -23.22
N TYR A 293 -17.89 19.44 -23.73
CA TYR A 293 -18.64 18.44 -22.98
C TYR A 293 -18.21 17.02 -23.37
N ASN A 294 -18.51 16.06 -22.54
CA ASN A 294 -18.13 14.66 -22.76
C ASN A 294 -19.15 13.92 -23.65
N ASN A 295 -20.42 14.28 -23.53
CA ASN A 295 -21.46 13.81 -24.42
C ASN A 295 -22.54 14.87 -24.64
N TYR A 296 -23.31 14.69 -25.70
CA TYR A 296 -24.53 15.44 -26.01
C TYR A 296 -25.62 14.49 -26.40
N ILE A 297 -26.86 14.81 -26.07
CA ILE A 297 -28.04 14.28 -26.72
C ILE A 297 -28.88 15.45 -27.27
N TYR A 298 -29.26 15.37 -28.53
CA TYR A 298 -30.15 16.32 -29.19
C TYR A 298 -31.45 15.61 -29.53
N TYR A 299 -32.50 15.87 -28.80
CA TYR A 299 -33.83 15.41 -29.19
C TYR A 299 -34.36 16.30 -30.30
N VAL A 300 -34.68 15.72 -31.43
CA VAL A 300 -35.15 16.43 -32.64
C VAL A 300 -36.67 16.35 -32.69
N TYR A 301 -37.29 17.50 -32.85
CA TYR A 301 -38.73 17.65 -32.94
C TYR A 301 -39.11 18.14 -34.33
N LYS A 302 -40.03 17.44 -34.99
CA LYS A 302 -40.70 17.91 -36.18
C LYS A 302 -41.90 18.74 -35.77
N VAL A 303 -41.97 19.95 -36.25
CA VAL A 303 -43.02 20.94 -35.95
C VAL A 303 -43.81 21.26 -37.20
N SER A 304 -45.12 21.15 -37.08
CA SER A 304 -46.03 21.61 -38.14
C SER A 304 -46.67 22.90 -37.71
N ALA A 305 -46.54 23.95 -38.57
CA ALA A 305 -47.04 25.30 -38.31
C ALA A 305 -47.85 25.82 -39.50
N GLU A 306 -48.71 26.81 -39.23
CA GLU A 306 -49.53 27.48 -40.22
C GLU A 306 -49.53 28.97 -39.96
N THR A 307 -49.33 29.73 -41.02
CA THR A 307 -49.58 31.19 -41.07
C THR A 307 -50.85 31.44 -41.87
N GLY A 308 -51.31 32.68 -41.97
CA GLY A 308 -52.44 33.02 -42.86
C GLY A 308 -52.18 32.68 -44.33
N ASP A 309 -50.87 32.51 -44.72
CA ASP A 309 -50.46 32.37 -46.12
C ASP A 309 -50.01 30.95 -46.48
N SER A 310 -49.46 30.18 -45.49
CA SER A 310 -48.93 28.83 -45.78
C SER A 310 -48.92 27.93 -44.58
N ALA A 311 -49.01 26.62 -44.83
CA ALA A 311 -48.69 25.53 -43.90
C ALA A 311 -47.32 24.97 -44.24
N PHE A 312 -46.51 24.69 -43.20
CA PHE A 312 -45.14 24.20 -43.39
C PHE A 312 -44.65 23.39 -42.19
N ASP A 313 -43.67 22.54 -42.42
CA ASP A 313 -42.94 21.81 -41.40
C ASP A 313 -41.54 22.39 -41.20
N PHE A 314 -41.01 22.29 -40.00
CA PHE A 314 -39.64 22.60 -39.68
C PHE A 314 -39.14 21.78 -38.51
N TYR A 315 -37.85 21.88 -38.18
CA TYR A 315 -37.23 21.07 -37.13
C TYR A 315 -36.64 21.93 -36.03
N TYR A 316 -36.87 21.51 -34.79
CA TYR A 316 -36.38 22.13 -33.57
C TYR A 316 -35.58 21.08 -32.77
N PHE A 317 -34.67 21.49 -31.89
CA PHE A 317 -34.03 20.57 -30.98
C PHE A 317 -34.01 21.09 -29.56
N VAL A 318 -33.94 20.16 -28.59
CA VAL A 318 -33.50 20.43 -27.22
C VAL A 318 -32.38 19.46 -26.91
N SER A 319 -31.29 19.97 -26.34
CA SER A 319 -30.11 19.17 -26.04
C SER A 319 -29.74 19.21 -24.58
N TYR A 320 -29.18 18.10 -24.12
CA TYR A 320 -28.57 17.92 -22.80
C TYR A 320 -27.12 17.46 -22.97
N THR A 321 -26.30 17.71 -21.94
CA THR A 321 -24.87 17.47 -21.97
C THR A 321 -24.40 16.78 -20.69
N ASP A 322 -23.22 16.17 -20.74
CA ASP A 322 -22.54 15.55 -19.59
C ASP A 322 -23.44 14.59 -18.79
N ILE A 323 -24.16 13.75 -19.50
CA ILE A 323 -25.01 12.71 -18.95
C ILE A 323 -24.11 11.66 -18.30
N LEU A 324 -24.33 11.38 -17.02
CA LEU A 324 -23.51 10.46 -16.23
C LEU A 324 -24.31 9.20 -15.84
N LEU A 325 -23.60 8.09 -15.83
CA LEU A 325 -24.03 6.83 -15.22
C LEU A 325 -23.24 6.65 -13.92
N LEU A 326 -23.95 6.57 -12.79
CA LEU A 326 -23.38 6.32 -11.48
C LEU A 326 -23.15 4.82 -11.27
N PRO A 327 -22.28 4.42 -10.31
CA PRO A 327 -21.97 3.01 -10.04
C PRO A 327 -23.17 2.15 -9.65
N ASP A 328 -24.21 2.75 -9.09
CA ASP A 328 -25.46 2.08 -8.74
C ASP A 328 -26.43 1.90 -9.91
N GLY A 329 -26.03 2.31 -11.13
CA GLY A 329 -26.84 2.28 -12.34
C GLY A 329 -27.78 3.49 -12.50
N THR A 330 -27.76 4.44 -11.58
CA THR A 330 -28.54 5.69 -11.69
C THR A 330 -27.93 6.58 -12.76
N CYS A 331 -28.77 7.09 -13.68
CA CYS A 331 -28.35 8.06 -14.68
C CYS A 331 -28.71 9.48 -14.22
N THR A 332 -27.74 10.42 -14.29
CA THR A 332 -27.95 11.80 -13.90
C THR A 332 -27.85 12.74 -15.11
N VAL A 333 -28.79 13.66 -15.16
CA VAL A 333 -28.90 14.72 -16.19
C VAL A 333 -29.23 16.03 -15.49
N ASP A 334 -28.55 17.11 -15.86
CA ASP A 334 -28.93 18.45 -15.41
C ASP A 334 -30.09 18.99 -16.28
N PHE A 335 -31.31 18.78 -15.82
CA PHE A 335 -32.50 19.27 -16.48
C PHE A 335 -32.63 20.82 -16.49
N SER A 336 -31.84 21.53 -15.69
CA SER A 336 -31.85 23.00 -15.66
C SER A 336 -30.92 23.59 -16.73
N SER A 337 -30.02 22.80 -17.27
CA SER A 337 -29.01 23.19 -18.27
C SER A 337 -29.30 22.48 -19.60
N TYR A 338 -30.03 23.16 -20.47
CA TYR A 338 -30.37 22.64 -21.78
C TYR A 338 -30.05 23.64 -22.91
N GLY A 339 -29.83 23.14 -24.12
CA GLY A 339 -29.61 23.94 -25.32
C GLY A 339 -30.80 23.89 -26.26
N THR A 340 -31.06 25.01 -26.92
CA THR A 340 -32.07 25.19 -27.96
C THR A 340 -31.49 25.86 -29.21
N PRO A 341 -32.18 25.86 -30.37
CA PRO A 341 -31.74 26.57 -31.56
C PRO A 341 -31.53 28.08 -31.36
N GLY A 342 -32.28 28.72 -30.46
CA GLY A 342 -32.20 30.15 -30.16
C GLY A 342 -31.07 30.55 -29.22
N GLY A 343 -30.24 29.60 -28.76
CA GLY A 343 -29.18 29.82 -27.77
C GLY A 343 -28.14 30.87 -28.21
N TRP A 344 -27.60 31.58 -27.23
CA TRP A 344 -26.80 32.82 -27.30
C TRP A 344 -25.58 32.81 -28.21
N ARG A 345 -24.96 31.70 -28.50
CA ARG A 345 -23.68 31.67 -29.23
C ARG A 345 -23.79 31.30 -30.70
N ASP A 346 -24.88 30.74 -31.14
CA ASP A 346 -24.98 30.17 -32.48
C ASP A 346 -26.43 30.00 -32.96
N GLY A 347 -27.28 30.96 -32.69
CA GLY A 347 -28.69 30.91 -33.00
C GLY A 347 -28.97 30.34 -34.42
N MET A 348 -29.86 29.40 -34.48
CA MET A 348 -30.36 28.81 -35.73
C MET A 348 -31.81 29.20 -35.90
N GLY A 349 -32.14 29.81 -36.97
CA GLY A 349 -33.51 30.22 -37.27
C GLY A 349 -33.71 30.63 -38.71
N PHE A 350 -34.96 30.74 -39.13
CA PHE A 350 -35.36 31.13 -40.46
C PHE A 350 -36.57 32.04 -40.43
N ARG A 351 -36.88 32.64 -41.57
CA ARG A 351 -38.08 33.48 -41.74
C ARG A 351 -39.05 32.86 -42.76
N LYS A 352 -40.33 32.82 -42.38
CA LYS A 352 -41.42 32.38 -43.21
C LYS A 352 -42.58 33.35 -43.08
N ASP A 353 -43.09 33.81 -44.17
CA ASP A 353 -44.25 34.73 -44.24
C ASP A 353 -44.09 35.98 -43.34
N GLY A 354 -42.85 36.48 -43.22
CA GLY A 354 -42.50 37.60 -42.36
C GLY A 354 -42.26 37.30 -40.88
N TYR A 355 -42.56 36.12 -40.39
CA TYR A 355 -42.33 35.65 -39.02
C TYR A 355 -40.97 34.97 -38.88
N TYR A 356 -40.35 35.07 -37.70
CA TYR A 356 -39.09 34.40 -37.37
C TYR A 356 -39.42 33.11 -36.56
N PHE A 357 -38.71 32.05 -36.87
CA PHE A 357 -38.80 30.77 -36.18
C PHE A 357 -37.42 30.28 -35.80
N GLU A 358 -37.23 29.88 -34.56
CA GLU A 358 -36.04 29.17 -34.11
C GLU A 358 -36.06 27.72 -34.63
N GLY A 359 -34.94 27.24 -35.18
CA GLY A 359 -34.84 25.90 -35.76
C GLY A 359 -34.39 25.92 -37.22
N ALA A 360 -34.68 24.88 -37.95
CA ALA A 360 -34.26 24.68 -39.33
C ALA A 360 -35.44 24.21 -40.20
N GLU A 361 -35.59 24.81 -41.40
CA GLU A 361 -36.54 24.36 -42.39
C GLU A 361 -36.29 22.94 -42.91
N LYS A 362 -35.00 22.51 -42.86
CA LYS A 362 -34.58 21.18 -43.35
C LYS A 362 -33.85 20.43 -42.27
N LEU A 363 -34.15 19.13 -42.13
CA LEU A 363 -33.47 18.24 -41.20
C LEU A 363 -31.94 18.19 -41.41
N GLU A 364 -31.48 18.20 -42.67
CA GLU A 364 -30.06 18.27 -43.04
C GLU A 364 -29.32 19.49 -42.41
N SER A 365 -29.98 20.65 -42.41
CA SER A 365 -29.39 21.84 -41.78
C SER A 365 -29.23 21.70 -40.29
N LEU A 366 -30.17 21.05 -39.61
CA LEU A 366 -30.13 20.74 -38.19
C LEU A 366 -29.06 19.69 -37.89
N PHE A 367 -28.97 18.62 -38.68
CA PHE A 367 -27.91 17.62 -38.59
C PHE A 367 -26.50 18.26 -38.73
N ASN A 368 -26.31 19.09 -39.74
CA ASN A 368 -25.07 19.82 -39.98
C ASN A 368 -24.68 20.65 -38.74
N LYS A 369 -25.62 21.31 -38.08
CA LYS A 369 -25.39 22.12 -36.89
C LYS A 369 -25.06 21.28 -35.68
N CYS A 370 -25.84 20.22 -35.37
CA CYS A 370 -25.74 19.43 -34.17
C CYS A 370 -24.58 18.43 -34.24
N VAL A 371 -24.33 17.84 -35.42
CA VAL A 371 -23.41 16.72 -35.60
C VAL A 371 -22.17 17.09 -36.41
N VAL A 372 -22.35 17.48 -37.67
CA VAL A 372 -21.22 17.61 -38.61
C VAL A 372 -20.17 18.62 -38.13
N ARG A 373 -20.57 19.72 -37.52
CA ARG A 373 -19.63 20.70 -36.94
C ARG A 373 -18.79 20.20 -35.77
N LYS A 374 -19.17 19.05 -35.20
CA LYS A 374 -18.52 18.44 -34.02
C LYS A 374 -17.82 17.12 -34.33
N ILE A 375 -17.93 16.60 -35.55
CA ILE A 375 -17.49 15.27 -35.94
C ILE A 375 -15.98 15.03 -35.74
N ASP A 376 -15.18 16.07 -35.74
CA ASP A 376 -13.75 15.94 -35.44
C ASP A 376 -13.47 15.56 -33.98
N GLN A 377 -14.33 16.01 -33.05
CA GLN A 377 -14.17 15.81 -31.61
C GLN A 377 -15.07 14.68 -31.07
N TYR A 378 -16.15 14.32 -31.79
CA TYR A 378 -17.16 13.38 -31.31
C TYR A 378 -17.42 12.25 -32.33
N GLU A 379 -17.76 11.09 -31.81
CA GLU A 379 -18.49 10.05 -32.50
C GLU A 379 -19.98 10.30 -32.28
N TYR A 380 -20.85 9.78 -33.17
CA TYR A 380 -22.28 10.00 -33.03
C TYR A 380 -23.13 8.77 -33.37
N GLU A 381 -24.29 8.73 -32.74
CA GLU A 381 -25.42 7.83 -33.07
C GLU A 381 -26.57 8.70 -33.60
N ASP A 382 -27.29 8.18 -34.59
CA ASP A 382 -28.45 8.83 -35.20
C ASP A 382 -29.66 7.88 -35.17
N THR A 383 -30.74 8.33 -34.52
CA THR A 383 -32.03 7.60 -34.47
C THR A 383 -33.17 8.39 -35.10
N VAL A 384 -32.86 9.53 -35.74
CA VAL A 384 -33.86 10.41 -36.33
C VAL A 384 -34.45 9.79 -37.60
N VAL A 385 -35.76 9.75 -37.65
CA VAL A 385 -36.53 9.28 -38.80
C VAL A 385 -37.41 10.41 -39.33
N GLU A 386 -37.42 10.61 -40.67
CA GLU A 386 -38.28 11.61 -41.32
C GLU A 386 -39.74 11.19 -41.38
#